data_51f9249951415f8cfd277d9a0f1d590c
#
_entry.id   51f9249951415f8cfd277d9a0f1d590c
#
_cell.length_a   1.000
_cell.length_b   1.000
_cell.length_c   1.000
_cell.angle_alpha   90.00
_cell.angle_beta   90.00
_cell.angle_gamma   90.00
#
_symmetry.space_group_name_H-M   'P 1'
#
loop_
_entity.id
_entity.type
_entity.pdbx_description
1 polymer ?
#
loop_
_entity_poly.entity_id
_entity_poly.type
_entity_poly.pdbx_seq_one_letter_code
_entity_poly.pdbx_strand_id
1 'polypeptide(L)'
;MKNYDIYKMKHAGLTNGQVLNVLRYAENKEKELSLRDIAVVSECRNPALFMERYKQIDDDFLKKSFEEFPSFSILDEIYPWDLSEIYNPPALLFYQGNIDLLELPKVAVVGSRDSSKLGNQSVQKIIKELNNELIIVSGLARGIDTAAHMAALQNGGRTIAVIGTGLDVFYPKANKKLQSYIGKNHLVLSEYGPGEQPLKFHFPERNRIIAGLCRGVIVAEAKMRSGSLITCERAMEEGRDVFAIPGSILDGKSDGCHHLIQEGA
;
A
#
# COMPACT_ATOMS: atom_id res chain seq x y z
N MET A 1 -17.83 -12.77 8.62
CA MET A 1 -16.47 -13.34 8.47
C MET A 1 -15.51 -12.46 9.27
N LYS A 2 -14.51 -13.03 9.95
CA LYS A 2 -13.55 -12.30 10.79
C LYS A 2 -12.26 -12.02 10.02
N ASN A 3 -11.48 -11.01 10.44
CA ASN A 3 -10.19 -10.67 9.82
C ASN A 3 -9.21 -11.86 9.80
N TYR A 4 -9.23 -12.70 10.85
CA TYR A 4 -8.45 -13.93 10.88
C TYR A 4 -8.83 -14.92 9.77
N ASP A 5 -10.11 -15.05 9.43
CA ASP A 5 -10.55 -15.95 8.35
C ASP A 5 -10.00 -15.48 6.99
N ILE A 6 -9.99 -14.16 6.77
CA ILE A 6 -9.38 -13.55 5.57
C ILE A 6 -7.89 -13.88 5.50
N TYR A 7 -7.18 -13.68 6.62
CA TYR A 7 -5.75 -13.99 6.72
C TYR A 7 -5.47 -15.47 6.47
N LYS A 8 -6.25 -16.36 7.05
CA LYS A 8 -6.14 -17.81 6.87
C LYS A 8 -6.37 -18.23 5.41
N MET A 9 -7.36 -17.65 4.72
CA MET A 9 -7.59 -17.89 3.30
C MET A 9 -6.40 -17.46 2.43
N LYS A 10 -5.82 -16.29 2.69
CA LYS A 10 -4.60 -15.80 2.00
C LYS A 10 -3.42 -16.72 2.27
N HIS A 11 -3.23 -17.15 3.52
CA HIS A 11 -2.16 -18.08 3.91
C HIS A 11 -2.32 -19.47 3.26
N ALA A 12 -3.54 -19.93 3.04
CA ALA A 12 -3.83 -21.16 2.28
C ALA A 12 -3.62 -21.02 0.76
N GLY A 13 -3.31 -19.80 0.27
CA GLY A 13 -2.90 -19.53 -1.11
C GLY A 13 -3.96 -18.88 -1.99
N LEU A 14 -5.05 -18.34 -1.43
CA LEU A 14 -5.95 -17.47 -2.20
C LEU A 14 -5.29 -16.10 -2.46
N THR A 15 -5.43 -15.62 -3.68
CA THR A 15 -5.07 -14.25 -4.05
C THR A 15 -6.05 -13.24 -3.44
N ASN A 16 -5.68 -11.97 -3.39
CA ASN A 16 -6.57 -10.91 -2.89
C ASN A 16 -7.93 -10.90 -3.63
N GLY A 17 -7.93 -10.94 -4.97
CA GLY A 17 -9.17 -10.98 -5.76
C GLY A 17 -10.05 -12.21 -5.46
N GLN A 18 -9.45 -13.36 -5.23
CA GLN A 18 -10.18 -14.58 -4.84
C GLN A 18 -10.82 -14.45 -3.47
N VAL A 19 -10.14 -13.81 -2.52
CA VAL A 19 -10.72 -13.50 -1.21
C VAL A 19 -11.88 -12.53 -1.35
N LEU A 20 -11.74 -11.47 -2.17
CA LEU A 20 -12.83 -10.53 -2.43
C LEU A 20 -14.07 -11.21 -3.03
N ASN A 21 -13.90 -12.20 -3.92
CA ASN A 21 -15.03 -12.99 -4.43
C ASN A 21 -15.78 -13.71 -3.29
N VAL A 22 -15.04 -14.30 -2.34
CA VAL A 22 -15.63 -14.96 -1.17
C VAL A 22 -16.38 -13.95 -0.29
N LEU A 23 -15.79 -12.78 -0.03
CA LEU A 23 -16.41 -11.74 0.80
C LEU A 23 -17.71 -11.23 0.17
N ARG A 24 -17.73 -10.87 -1.11
CA ARG A 24 -18.93 -10.43 -1.85
C ARG A 24 -20.05 -11.47 -1.83
N TYR A 25 -19.69 -12.74 -1.94
CA TYR A 25 -20.69 -13.81 -1.85
C TYR A 25 -21.23 -13.99 -0.44
N ALA A 26 -20.37 -13.85 0.59
CA ALA A 26 -20.73 -13.98 1.99
C ALA A 26 -21.70 -12.90 2.48
N GLU A 27 -21.58 -11.66 1.97
CA GLU A 27 -22.48 -10.54 2.30
C GLU A 27 -23.96 -10.85 2.00
N ASN A 28 -24.23 -11.69 1.01
CA ASN A 28 -25.59 -12.06 0.59
C ASN A 28 -26.09 -13.37 1.23
N LYS A 29 -25.40 -13.90 2.23
CA LYS A 29 -25.73 -15.19 2.84
C LYS A 29 -25.90 -15.07 4.36
N GLU A 30 -27.02 -15.61 4.88
CA GLU A 30 -27.27 -15.71 6.32
C GLU A 30 -26.49 -16.84 7.01
N LYS A 31 -25.92 -17.77 6.26
CA LYS A 31 -25.19 -18.94 6.79
C LYS A 31 -23.69 -18.80 6.56
N GLU A 32 -22.92 -19.28 7.54
CA GLU A 32 -21.47 -19.45 7.39
C GLU A 32 -21.14 -20.36 6.20
N LEU A 33 -20.14 -19.95 5.41
CA LEU A 33 -19.68 -20.72 4.26
C LEU A 33 -18.84 -21.92 4.72
N SER A 34 -19.15 -23.10 4.18
CA SER A 34 -18.28 -24.25 4.35
C SER A 34 -16.96 -24.05 3.58
N LEU A 35 -15.91 -24.79 3.94
CA LEU A 35 -14.63 -24.75 3.21
C LEU A 35 -14.79 -25.09 1.72
N ARG A 36 -15.76 -25.96 1.39
CA ARG A 36 -16.08 -26.30 0.00
C ARG A 36 -16.72 -25.11 -0.73
N ASP A 37 -17.62 -24.38 -0.06
CA ASP A 37 -18.23 -23.18 -0.64
C ASP A 37 -17.18 -22.12 -0.90
N ILE A 38 -16.27 -21.87 0.06
CA ILE A 38 -15.14 -20.95 -0.08
C ILE A 38 -14.28 -21.33 -1.31
N ALA A 39 -13.95 -22.61 -1.45
CA ALA A 39 -13.12 -23.10 -2.55
C ALA A 39 -13.78 -22.90 -3.92
N VAL A 40 -15.11 -23.06 -3.99
CA VAL A 40 -15.88 -22.85 -5.24
C VAL A 40 -16.03 -21.36 -5.54
N VAL A 41 -16.48 -20.60 -4.57
CA VAL A 41 -16.79 -19.16 -4.75
C VAL A 41 -15.54 -18.31 -5.00
N SER A 42 -14.40 -18.71 -4.45
CA SER A 42 -13.12 -18.03 -4.69
C SER A 42 -12.65 -18.12 -6.15
N GLU A 43 -13.21 -19.04 -6.95
CA GLU A 43 -12.75 -19.30 -8.32
C GLU A 43 -11.26 -19.66 -8.40
N CYS A 44 -10.72 -20.28 -7.35
CA CYS A 44 -9.32 -20.67 -7.32
C CYS A 44 -9.04 -21.80 -8.34
N ARG A 45 -7.88 -21.75 -8.99
CA ARG A 45 -7.50 -22.70 -10.06
C ARG A 45 -7.46 -24.16 -9.59
N ASN A 46 -7.15 -24.37 -8.31
CA ASN A 46 -7.04 -25.71 -7.72
C ASN A 46 -7.75 -25.77 -6.36
N PRO A 47 -9.08 -25.97 -6.33
CA PRO A 47 -9.86 -26.06 -5.10
C PRO A 47 -9.38 -27.15 -4.14
N ALA A 48 -8.95 -28.30 -4.67
CA ALA A 48 -8.49 -29.41 -3.84
C ALA A 48 -7.22 -29.05 -3.07
N LEU A 49 -6.24 -28.44 -3.75
CA LEU A 49 -4.97 -27.98 -3.14
C LEU A 49 -5.23 -26.87 -2.10
N PHE A 50 -6.13 -25.93 -2.40
CA PHE A 50 -6.53 -24.91 -1.45
C PHE A 50 -7.12 -25.52 -0.16
N MET A 51 -8.11 -26.44 -0.31
CA MET A 51 -8.73 -27.10 0.84
C MET A 51 -7.73 -27.94 1.65
N GLU A 52 -6.79 -28.60 0.98
CA GLU A 52 -5.73 -29.35 1.63
C GLU A 52 -4.84 -28.42 2.46
N ARG A 53 -4.30 -27.35 1.85
CA ARG A 53 -3.47 -26.36 2.55
C ARG A 53 -4.21 -25.73 3.72
N TYR A 54 -5.48 -25.34 3.52
CA TYR A 54 -6.29 -24.74 4.56
C TYR A 54 -6.46 -25.66 5.80
N LYS A 55 -6.61 -26.97 5.58
CA LYS A 55 -6.73 -27.97 6.66
C LYS A 55 -5.40 -28.27 7.34
N GLN A 56 -4.27 -28.12 6.62
CA GLN A 56 -2.93 -28.36 7.15
C GLN A 56 -2.37 -27.18 7.97
N ILE A 57 -3.04 -26.03 7.93
CA ILE A 57 -2.63 -24.87 8.73
C ILE A 57 -2.71 -25.21 10.20
N ASP A 58 -1.62 -24.97 10.92
CA ASP A 58 -1.60 -24.91 12.37
C ASP A 58 -2.29 -23.61 12.82
N ASP A 59 -3.55 -23.75 13.25
CA ASP A 59 -4.39 -22.60 13.62
C ASP A 59 -3.83 -21.83 14.82
N ASP A 60 -3.26 -22.50 15.81
CA ASP A 60 -2.71 -21.84 17.01
C ASP A 60 -1.48 -21.01 16.64
N PHE A 61 -0.61 -21.56 15.80
CA PHE A 61 0.58 -20.86 15.33
C PHE A 61 0.19 -19.67 14.43
N LEU A 62 -0.72 -19.89 13.46
CA LEU A 62 -1.13 -18.83 12.54
C LEU A 62 -1.87 -17.70 13.26
N LYS A 63 -2.72 -18.03 14.23
CA LYS A 63 -3.46 -17.06 15.03
C LYS A 63 -2.53 -16.22 15.90
N LYS A 64 -1.53 -16.85 16.51
CA LYS A 64 -0.50 -16.13 17.28
C LYS A 64 0.26 -15.14 16.39
N SER A 65 0.66 -15.54 15.19
CA SER A 65 1.30 -14.64 14.22
C SER A 65 0.36 -13.52 13.79
N PHE A 66 -0.91 -13.81 13.49
CA PHE A 66 -1.90 -12.82 13.13
C PHE A 66 -2.11 -11.74 14.21
N GLU A 67 -2.07 -12.14 15.48
CA GLU A 67 -2.29 -11.26 16.63
C GLU A 67 -1.05 -10.38 16.98
N GLU A 68 0.09 -10.54 16.30
CA GLU A 68 1.28 -9.70 16.51
C GLU A 68 1.04 -8.24 16.14
N PHE A 69 0.17 -7.99 15.15
CA PHE A 69 -0.19 -6.65 14.71
C PHE A 69 -1.70 -6.51 14.57
N PRO A 70 -2.26 -5.35 14.92
CA PRO A 70 -3.65 -5.07 14.63
C PRO A 70 -3.91 -5.04 13.12
N SER A 71 -5.14 -5.39 12.74
CA SER A 71 -5.55 -5.43 11.34
C SER A 71 -6.98 -4.94 11.17
N PHE A 72 -7.29 -4.47 9.97
CA PHE A 72 -8.65 -4.16 9.53
C PHE A 72 -8.88 -4.69 8.11
N SER A 73 -10.11 -4.97 7.79
CA SER A 73 -10.53 -5.51 6.50
C SER A 73 -11.47 -4.57 5.77
N ILE A 74 -11.75 -4.88 4.53
CA ILE A 74 -12.73 -4.14 3.72
C ILE A 74 -14.16 -4.16 4.34
N LEU A 75 -14.42 -5.03 5.32
CA LEU A 75 -15.71 -5.14 6.02
C LEU A 75 -15.79 -4.22 7.25
N ASP A 76 -14.68 -3.60 7.67
CA ASP A 76 -14.63 -2.77 8.87
C ASP A 76 -14.98 -1.31 8.53
N GLU A 77 -15.72 -0.61 9.39
CA GLU A 77 -16.15 0.79 9.20
C GLU A 77 -14.99 1.76 9.02
N ILE A 78 -13.83 1.45 9.60
CA ILE A 78 -12.62 2.27 9.49
C ILE A 78 -11.94 2.15 8.12
N TYR A 79 -12.39 1.22 7.26
CA TYR A 79 -11.78 1.04 5.94
C TYR A 79 -12.02 2.26 5.07
N PRO A 80 -10.95 2.90 4.51
CA PRO A 80 -11.11 4.13 3.75
C PRO A 80 -11.97 3.95 2.50
N TRP A 81 -12.99 4.80 2.34
CA TRP A 81 -13.86 4.78 1.17
C TRP A 81 -13.07 4.87 -0.14
N ASP A 82 -12.16 5.84 -0.24
CA ASP A 82 -11.33 6.00 -1.45
C ASP A 82 -10.57 4.70 -1.81
N LEU A 83 -10.15 3.91 -0.82
CA LEU A 83 -9.44 2.64 -1.04
C LEU A 83 -10.41 1.49 -1.40
N SER A 84 -11.66 1.54 -0.97
CA SER A 84 -12.65 0.50 -1.32
C SER A 84 -13.08 0.56 -2.79
N GLU A 85 -12.97 1.74 -3.41
CA GLU A 85 -13.40 1.99 -4.78
C GLU A 85 -12.38 1.56 -5.86
N ILE A 86 -11.14 1.24 -5.49
CA ILE A 86 -10.15 0.79 -6.48
C ILE A 86 -10.49 -0.60 -7.04
N TYR A 87 -10.01 -0.90 -8.24
CA TYR A 87 -10.29 -2.16 -8.93
C TYR A 87 -10.01 -3.42 -8.09
N ASN A 88 -8.95 -3.43 -7.30
CA ASN A 88 -8.57 -4.56 -6.45
C ASN A 88 -8.22 -4.08 -5.04
N PRO A 89 -9.21 -3.64 -4.22
CA PRO A 89 -8.95 -3.16 -2.86
C PRO A 89 -8.34 -4.28 -2.00
N PRO A 90 -7.40 -3.98 -1.09
CA PRO A 90 -6.87 -4.99 -0.18
C PRO A 90 -7.95 -5.51 0.76
N ALA A 91 -8.20 -6.82 0.73
CA ALA A 91 -9.21 -7.45 1.59
C ALA A 91 -8.89 -7.31 3.09
N LEU A 92 -7.59 -7.25 3.42
CA LEU A 92 -7.07 -7.13 4.79
C LEU A 92 -5.79 -6.28 4.78
N LEU A 93 -5.67 -5.38 5.74
CA LEU A 93 -4.47 -4.61 6.02
C LEU A 93 -4.05 -4.78 7.48
N PHE A 94 -2.77 -5.02 7.70
CA PHE A 94 -2.11 -4.90 8.99
C PHE A 94 -1.62 -3.47 9.18
N TYR A 95 -1.61 -2.99 10.43
CA TYR A 95 -1.14 -1.64 10.70
C TYR A 95 -0.33 -1.54 11.98
N GLN A 96 0.48 -0.49 12.05
CA GLN A 96 1.21 -0.07 13.25
C GLN A 96 1.15 1.44 13.36
N GLY A 97 0.72 1.95 14.50
CA GLY A 97 0.63 3.38 14.78
C GLY A 97 -0.80 3.90 14.88
N ASN A 98 -0.98 5.18 14.53
CA ASN A 98 -2.26 5.88 14.66
C ASN A 98 -3.15 5.66 13.43
N ILE A 99 -4.16 4.83 13.58
CA ILE A 99 -5.12 4.47 12.52
C ILE A 99 -6.03 5.65 12.12
N ASP A 100 -6.30 6.63 13.02
CA ASP A 100 -7.16 7.79 12.73
C ASP A 100 -6.61 8.66 11.59
N LEU A 101 -5.34 8.50 11.25
CA LEU A 101 -4.75 9.17 10.07
C LEU A 101 -5.42 8.75 8.75
N LEU A 102 -6.14 7.64 8.72
CA LEU A 102 -6.89 7.21 7.54
C LEU A 102 -8.09 8.10 7.21
N GLU A 103 -8.63 8.82 8.18
CA GLU A 103 -9.79 9.71 7.99
C GLU A 103 -9.42 11.06 7.36
N LEU A 104 -8.15 11.44 7.43
CA LEU A 104 -7.69 12.77 7.02
C LEU A 104 -7.34 12.84 5.54
N PRO A 105 -7.39 14.02 4.90
CA PRO A 105 -6.99 14.20 3.51
C PRO A 105 -5.54 13.79 3.26
N LYS A 106 -5.31 13.11 2.14
CA LYS A 106 -4.01 12.50 1.83
C LYS A 106 -3.56 12.79 0.41
N VAL A 107 -2.26 12.93 0.22
CA VAL A 107 -1.61 12.97 -1.10
C VAL A 107 -0.43 12.00 -1.13
N ALA A 108 -0.31 11.26 -2.21
CA ALA A 108 0.83 10.38 -2.42
C ALA A 108 2.03 11.16 -3.00
N VAL A 109 3.23 10.84 -2.53
CA VAL A 109 4.48 11.36 -3.11
C VAL A 109 5.37 10.17 -3.46
N VAL A 110 5.66 10.01 -4.75
CA VAL A 110 6.43 8.88 -5.28
C VAL A 110 7.52 9.34 -6.24
N GLY A 111 8.51 8.47 -6.50
CA GLY A 111 9.55 8.80 -7.46
C GLY A 111 10.74 7.85 -7.46
N SER A 112 11.86 8.34 -7.98
CA SER A 112 13.09 7.57 -8.15
C SER A 112 13.66 7.06 -6.83
N ARG A 113 14.10 5.79 -6.83
CA ARG A 113 14.89 5.21 -5.73
C ARG A 113 16.33 5.70 -5.69
N ASP A 114 16.79 6.28 -6.81
CA ASP A 114 18.09 6.92 -6.98
C ASP A 114 17.88 8.41 -7.29
N SER A 115 17.26 9.10 -6.32
CA SER A 115 16.87 10.50 -6.45
C SER A 115 18.07 11.44 -6.46
N SER A 116 17.97 12.50 -7.26
CA SER A 116 18.94 13.58 -7.29
C SER A 116 18.79 14.50 -6.07
N LYS A 117 19.81 15.34 -5.83
CA LYS A 117 19.71 16.41 -4.83
C LYS A 117 18.56 17.37 -5.17
N LEU A 118 18.38 17.68 -6.47
CA LEU A 118 17.32 18.56 -6.94
C LEU A 118 15.94 17.94 -6.68
N GLY A 119 15.74 16.64 -7.01
CA GLY A 119 14.49 15.92 -6.73
C GLY A 119 14.12 15.94 -5.25
N ASN A 120 15.10 15.67 -4.37
CA ASN A 120 14.88 15.73 -2.92
C ASN A 120 14.52 17.14 -2.43
N GLN A 121 15.19 18.19 -2.96
CA GLN A 121 14.87 19.58 -2.62
C GLN A 121 13.49 20.00 -3.11
N SER A 122 13.08 19.56 -4.30
CA SER A 122 11.74 19.81 -4.83
C SER A 122 10.66 19.20 -3.94
N VAL A 123 10.85 17.95 -3.51
CA VAL A 123 9.94 17.29 -2.54
C VAL A 123 9.86 18.06 -1.23
N GLN A 124 11.00 18.45 -0.67
CA GLN A 124 11.03 19.23 0.59
C GLN A 124 10.29 20.56 0.44
N LYS A 125 10.49 21.27 -0.68
CA LYS A 125 9.81 22.54 -0.95
C LYS A 125 8.30 22.36 -1.04
N ILE A 126 7.84 21.43 -1.87
CA ILE A 126 6.39 21.19 -2.05
C ILE A 126 5.72 20.77 -0.74
N ILE A 127 6.29 19.81 -0.02
CA ILE A 127 5.70 19.34 1.24
C ILE A 127 5.64 20.46 2.29
N LYS A 128 6.66 21.33 2.32
CA LYS A 128 6.64 22.51 3.20
C LYS A 128 5.50 23.48 2.82
N GLU A 129 5.28 23.70 1.52
CA GLU A 129 4.22 24.59 1.03
C GLU A 129 2.81 24.03 1.23
N LEU A 130 2.64 22.70 1.31
CA LEU A 130 1.37 22.06 1.69
C LEU A 130 0.96 22.32 3.15
N ASN A 131 1.83 22.92 3.95
CA ASN A 131 1.57 23.46 5.30
C ASN A 131 0.84 22.49 6.24
N ASN A 132 1.15 21.20 6.13
CA ASN A 132 0.56 20.12 6.95
C ASN A 132 -0.96 19.91 6.78
N GLU A 133 -1.57 20.49 5.76
CA GLU A 133 -3.00 20.31 5.46
C GLU A 133 -3.30 18.89 4.96
N LEU A 134 -2.31 18.26 4.34
CA LEU A 134 -2.41 16.91 3.78
C LEU A 134 -1.46 15.94 4.48
N ILE A 135 -1.91 14.70 4.65
CA ILE A 135 -1.04 13.61 5.06
C ILE A 135 -0.25 13.12 3.85
N ILE A 136 1.07 12.98 4.02
CA ILE A 136 1.95 12.46 2.98
C ILE A 136 1.95 10.94 3.01
N VAL A 137 1.49 10.31 1.93
CA VAL A 137 1.52 8.85 1.76
C VAL A 137 2.64 8.46 0.82
N SER A 138 3.47 7.50 1.21
CA SER A 138 4.53 6.99 0.35
C SER A 138 4.91 5.55 0.69
N GLY A 139 5.84 4.99 -0.09
CA GLY A 139 6.18 3.57 -0.04
C GLY A 139 7.40 3.20 0.79
N LEU A 140 7.99 4.12 1.50
CA LEU A 140 9.20 3.90 2.33
C LEU A 140 10.41 3.34 1.56
N ALA A 141 10.43 3.43 0.22
CA ALA A 141 11.59 3.07 -0.59
C ALA A 141 12.72 4.10 -0.41
N ARG A 142 13.92 3.76 -0.92
CA ARG A 142 15.01 4.75 -0.99
C ARG A 142 14.62 5.92 -1.89
N GLY A 143 15.34 7.02 -1.81
CA GLY A 143 15.19 8.18 -2.69
C GLY A 143 13.96 9.02 -2.34
N ILE A 144 13.10 9.29 -3.31
CA ILE A 144 11.96 10.20 -3.18
C ILE A 144 11.00 9.80 -2.04
N ASP A 145 10.68 8.52 -1.89
CA ASP A 145 9.78 8.05 -0.81
C ASP A 145 10.35 8.41 0.58
N THR A 146 11.66 8.15 0.78
CA THR A 146 12.37 8.54 2.01
C THR A 146 12.35 10.05 2.20
N ALA A 147 12.64 10.81 1.14
CA ALA A 147 12.64 12.28 1.20
C ALA A 147 11.26 12.84 1.55
N ALA A 148 10.19 12.24 1.02
CA ALA A 148 8.81 12.63 1.29
C ALA A 148 8.44 12.43 2.78
N HIS A 149 8.70 11.23 3.33
CA HIS A 149 8.47 10.99 4.75
C HIS A 149 9.27 11.94 5.63
N MET A 150 10.57 12.11 5.34
CA MET A 150 11.44 12.99 6.11
C MET A 150 11.01 14.46 6.04
N ALA A 151 10.59 14.94 4.87
CA ALA A 151 10.08 16.29 4.71
C ALA A 151 8.80 16.53 5.51
N ALA A 152 7.85 15.58 5.49
CA ALA A 152 6.66 15.66 6.30
C ALA A 152 7.00 15.77 7.80
N LEU A 153 7.88 14.90 8.30
CA LEU A 153 8.30 14.88 9.69
C LEU A 153 9.04 16.16 10.12
N GLN A 154 9.95 16.66 9.28
CA GLN A 154 10.75 17.88 9.56
C GLN A 154 9.90 19.15 9.61
N ASN A 155 8.77 19.16 8.91
CA ASN A 155 7.83 20.30 8.94
C ASN A 155 6.70 20.12 9.97
N GLY A 156 6.79 19.13 10.88
CA GLY A 156 5.75 18.86 11.90
C GLY A 156 4.46 18.26 11.35
N GLY A 157 4.49 17.77 10.11
CA GLY A 157 3.37 17.12 9.44
C GLY A 157 3.22 15.64 9.80
N ARG A 158 2.28 14.98 9.13
CA ARG A 158 1.93 13.57 9.36
C ARG A 158 2.18 12.76 8.10
N THR A 159 2.49 11.47 8.27
CA THR A 159 2.78 10.61 7.14
C THR A 159 2.26 9.19 7.35
N ILE A 160 1.90 8.53 6.25
CA ILE A 160 1.52 7.11 6.20
C ILE A 160 2.51 6.39 5.30
N ALA A 161 3.16 5.37 5.83
CA ALA A 161 4.01 4.49 5.02
C ALA A 161 3.23 3.24 4.65
N VAL A 162 3.11 2.93 3.35
CA VAL A 162 2.59 1.65 2.89
C VAL A 162 3.78 0.80 2.48
N ILE A 163 3.94 -0.39 3.04
CA ILE A 163 5.13 -1.23 2.79
C ILE A 163 4.79 -2.53 2.06
N GLY A 164 5.78 -3.14 1.42
CA GLY A 164 5.63 -4.38 0.65
C GLY A 164 6.21 -5.62 1.36
N THR A 165 6.18 -5.62 2.71
CA THR A 165 6.68 -6.69 3.59
C THR A 165 5.81 -6.77 4.82
N GLY A 166 5.97 -7.80 5.64
CA GLY A 166 5.41 -7.79 7.00
C GLY A 166 5.89 -6.57 7.79
N LEU A 167 5.10 -6.12 8.77
CA LEU A 167 5.40 -4.92 9.57
C LEU A 167 6.67 -5.07 10.42
N ASP A 168 7.03 -6.29 10.78
CA ASP A 168 8.23 -6.70 11.50
C ASP A 168 9.48 -6.79 10.60
N VAL A 169 9.31 -6.73 9.27
CA VAL A 169 10.38 -6.84 8.29
C VAL A 169 10.78 -5.47 7.74
N PHE A 170 12.03 -5.08 7.99
CA PHE A 170 12.56 -3.77 7.57
C PHE A 170 13.19 -3.82 6.18
N TYR A 171 12.52 -3.18 5.21
CA TYR A 171 13.05 -3.08 3.85
C TYR A 171 12.73 -1.71 3.21
N PRO A 172 13.74 -0.99 2.68
CA PRO A 172 15.17 -1.31 2.74
C PRO A 172 15.73 -1.20 4.18
N LYS A 173 16.76 -1.97 4.50
CA LYS A 173 17.38 -1.96 5.86
C LYS A 173 17.83 -0.56 6.29
N ALA A 174 18.23 0.30 5.34
CA ALA A 174 18.61 1.68 5.60
C ALA A 174 17.48 2.51 6.24
N ASN A 175 16.21 2.18 5.95
CA ASN A 175 15.04 2.89 6.45
C ASN A 175 14.46 2.29 7.74
N LYS A 176 15.15 1.33 8.39
CA LYS A 176 14.69 0.70 9.64
C LYS A 176 14.28 1.73 10.71
N LYS A 177 15.15 2.73 10.97
CA LYS A 177 14.87 3.78 11.96
C LYS A 177 13.65 4.62 11.56
N LEU A 178 13.50 4.94 10.28
CA LEU A 178 12.38 5.71 9.77
C LEU A 178 11.06 4.91 9.88
N GLN A 179 11.05 3.64 9.46
CA GLN A 179 9.89 2.76 9.61
C GLN A 179 9.46 2.64 11.08
N SER A 180 10.40 2.40 12.00
CA SER A 180 10.11 2.31 13.42
C SER A 180 9.58 3.63 14.00
N TYR A 181 10.09 4.78 13.55
CA TYR A 181 9.62 6.07 13.99
C TYR A 181 8.19 6.35 13.49
N ILE A 182 7.92 6.06 12.21
CA ILE A 182 6.58 6.23 11.62
C ILE A 182 5.59 5.29 12.31
N GLY A 183 5.94 4.03 12.53
CA GLY A 183 5.08 3.07 13.23
C GLY A 183 4.78 3.43 14.68
N LYS A 184 5.63 4.21 15.33
CA LYS A 184 5.39 4.68 16.71
C LYS A 184 4.57 5.95 16.79
N ASN A 185 4.74 6.90 15.84
CA ASN A 185 4.22 8.26 15.95
C ASN A 185 3.22 8.64 14.86
N HIS A 186 3.16 7.86 13.77
CA HIS A 186 2.31 8.07 12.60
C HIS A 186 1.64 6.74 12.22
N LEU A 187 1.65 6.32 10.95
CA LEU A 187 1.00 5.08 10.54
C LEU A 187 1.85 4.30 9.51
N VAL A 188 2.01 3.02 9.73
CA VAL A 188 2.54 2.06 8.74
C VAL A 188 1.46 1.06 8.40
N LEU A 189 1.26 0.80 7.11
CA LEU A 189 0.29 -0.15 6.57
C LEU A 189 1.00 -1.24 5.78
N SER A 190 0.48 -2.46 5.85
CA SER A 190 0.91 -3.57 5.01
C SER A 190 -0.25 -4.51 4.67
N GLU A 191 -0.31 -4.97 3.42
CA GLU A 191 -1.17 -6.07 3.01
C GLU A 191 -0.57 -7.45 3.33
N TYR A 192 0.71 -7.48 3.72
CA TYR A 192 1.49 -8.67 3.98
C TYR A 192 1.53 -8.98 5.47
N GLY A 193 1.35 -10.27 5.81
CA GLY A 193 1.34 -10.73 7.19
C GLY A 193 2.71 -10.66 7.87
N PRO A 194 2.74 -10.86 9.20
CA PRO A 194 3.99 -10.92 9.94
C PRO A 194 4.97 -11.93 9.35
N GLY A 195 6.26 -11.58 9.33
CA GLY A 195 7.34 -12.41 8.78
C GLY A 195 7.47 -12.39 7.26
N GLU A 196 6.51 -11.85 6.50
CA GLU A 196 6.58 -11.87 5.04
C GLU A 196 7.74 -11.03 4.49
N GLN A 197 8.60 -11.71 3.74
CA GLN A 197 9.84 -11.14 3.19
C GLN A 197 9.58 -10.31 1.91
N PRO A 198 10.49 -9.38 1.56
CA PRO A 198 10.33 -8.56 0.36
C PRO A 198 10.46 -9.41 -0.91
N LEU A 199 9.39 -9.53 -1.68
CA LEU A 199 9.39 -10.12 -3.00
C LEU A 199 9.23 -9.02 -4.07
N LYS A 200 9.82 -9.22 -5.25
CA LYS A 200 9.85 -8.19 -6.31
C LYS A 200 8.45 -7.73 -6.72
N PHE A 201 7.48 -8.64 -6.78
CA PHE A 201 6.11 -8.33 -7.17
C PHE A 201 5.27 -7.63 -6.08
N HIS A 202 5.67 -7.73 -4.81
CA HIS A 202 4.99 -7.03 -3.71
C HIS A 202 4.97 -5.50 -3.90
N PHE A 203 6.04 -4.94 -4.48
CA PHE A 203 6.16 -3.49 -4.60
C PHE A 203 5.20 -2.87 -5.62
N PRO A 204 5.05 -3.40 -6.87
CA PRO A 204 4.01 -2.93 -7.78
C PRO A 204 2.59 -3.18 -7.26
N GLU A 205 2.34 -4.33 -6.61
CA GLU A 205 1.03 -4.63 -6.01
C GLU A 205 0.68 -3.64 -4.90
N ARG A 206 1.60 -3.34 -3.99
CA ARG A 206 1.43 -2.36 -2.93
C ARG A 206 1.13 -0.95 -3.46
N ASN A 207 1.69 -0.56 -4.62
CA ASN A 207 1.52 0.79 -5.16
C ASN A 207 0.05 1.16 -5.42
N ARG A 208 -0.83 0.19 -5.72
CA ARG A 208 -2.28 0.43 -5.83
C ARG A 208 -2.88 0.94 -4.52
N ILE A 209 -2.32 0.51 -3.37
CA ILE A 209 -2.78 0.97 -2.06
C ILE A 209 -2.36 2.41 -1.83
N ILE A 210 -1.14 2.80 -2.24
CA ILE A 210 -0.68 4.18 -2.16
C ILE A 210 -1.58 5.10 -2.99
N ALA A 211 -1.83 4.73 -4.25
CA ALA A 211 -2.71 5.50 -5.13
C ALA A 211 -4.16 5.53 -4.60
N GLY A 212 -4.68 4.37 -4.20
CA GLY A 212 -6.06 4.22 -3.73
C GLY A 212 -6.39 4.97 -2.44
N LEU A 213 -5.40 5.14 -1.54
CA LEU A 213 -5.57 5.93 -0.31
C LEU A 213 -5.67 7.44 -0.56
N CYS A 214 -5.26 7.92 -1.73
CA CYS A 214 -5.06 9.34 -2.00
C CYS A 214 -5.97 9.83 -3.12
N ARG A 215 -6.32 11.11 -3.10
CA ARG A 215 -7.02 11.77 -4.21
C ARG A 215 -6.09 12.21 -5.32
N GLY A 216 -4.79 12.33 -5.04
CA GLY A 216 -3.78 12.69 -6.01
C GLY A 216 -2.42 12.09 -5.71
N VAL A 217 -1.59 11.97 -6.74
CA VAL A 217 -0.23 11.44 -6.70
C VAL A 217 0.74 12.46 -7.28
N ILE A 218 1.72 12.87 -6.49
CA ILE A 218 2.82 13.75 -6.91
C ILE A 218 4.03 12.88 -7.26
N VAL A 219 4.50 13.00 -8.51
CA VAL A 219 5.73 12.34 -9.00
C VAL A 219 6.86 13.34 -9.00
N ALA A 220 7.86 13.11 -8.16
CA ALA A 220 8.94 14.09 -7.98
C ALA A 220 10.14 13.88 -8.91
N GLU A 221 10.46 12.70 -9.29
CA GLU A 221 11.55 12.36 -10.22
C GLU A 221 11.31 10.93 -10.73
N ALA A 222 11.19 10.74 -12.03
CA ALA A 222 10.97 9.43 -12.63
C ALA A 222 11.58 9.34 -14.02
N LYS A 223 12.34 8.27 -14.29
CA LYS A 223 12.75 7.88 -15.64
C LYS A 223 11.58 7.22 -16.37
N MET A 224 11.62 7.18 -17.72
CA MET A 224 10.57 6.57 -18.56
C MET A 224 10.17 5.14 -18.19
N ARG A 225 11.04 4.35 -17.56
CA ARG A 225 10.76 2.98 -17.12
C ARG A 225 10.87 2.85 -15.60
N SER A 226 10.35 3.85 -14.88
CA SER A 226 10.38 3.85 -13.41
C SER A 226 9.18 3.12 -12.83
N GLY A 227 9.39 2.37 -11.74
CA GLY A 227 8.30 1.77 -10.98
C GLY A 227 7.32 2.78 -10.36
N SER A 228 7.71 4.06 -10.23
CA SER A 228 6.81 5.14 -9.80
C SER A 228 5.79 5.52 -10.88
N LEU A 229 6.09 5.33 -12.17
CA LEU A 229 5.12 5.54 -13.24
C LEU A 229 3.98 4.50 -13.17
N ILE A 230 4.26 3.29 -12.71
CA ILE A 230 3.21 2.27 -12.44
C ILE A 230 2.22 2.79 -11.40
N THR A 231 2.69 3.53 -10.39
CA THR A 231 1.79 4.15 -9.39
C THR A 231 0.92 5.23 -10.04
N CYS A 232 1.46 5.99 -10.98
CA CYS A 232 0.72 7.02 -11.73
C CYS A 232 -0.31 6.41 -12.67
N GLU A 233 0.07 5.36 -13.40
CA GLU A 233 -0.85 4.60 -14.25
C GLU A 233 -2.02 4.06 -13.43
N ARG A 234 -1.74 3.46 -12.25
CA ARG A 234 -2.79 3.02 -11.32
C ARG A 234 -3.66 4.16 -10.81
N ALA A 235 -3.05 5.30 -10.47
CA ALA A 235 -3.78 6.48 -10.04
C ALA A 235 -4.75 6.97 -11.13
N MET A 236 -4.30 7.08 -12.39
CA MET A 236 -5.15 7.47 -13.53
C MET A 236 -6.25 6.46 -13.80
N GLU A 237 -5.96 5.15 -13.76
CA GLU A 237 -6.96 4.08 -13.91
C GLU A 237 -8.08 4.18 -12.85
N GLU A 238 -7.74 4.66 -11.64
CA GLU A 238 -8.66 4.83 -10.50
C GLU A 238 -9.24 6.27 -10.41
N GLY A 239 -9.06 7.09 -11.45
CA GLY A 239 -9.59 8.45 -11.50
C GLY A 239 -8.97 9.42 -10.49
N ARG A 240 -7.70 9.20 -10.12
CA ARG A 240 -6.95 10.08 -9.22
C ARG A 240 -6.14 11.10 -10.02
N ASP A 241 -6.01 12.30 -9.47
CA ASP A 241 -5.19 13.34 -10.07
C ASP A 241 -3.70 12.97 -10.03
N VAL A 242 -2.98 13.23 -11.11
CA VAL A 242 -1.53 13.04 -11.18
C VAL A 242 -0.85 14.38 -11.39
N PHE A 243 0.15 14.68 -10.56
CA PHE A 243 0.97 15.88 -10.61
C PHE A 243 2.42 15.49 -10.83
N ALA A 244 3.07 16.02 -11.84
CA ALA A 244 4.45 15.72 -12.13
C ALA A 244 5.35 16.93 -11.91
N ILE A 245 6.45 16.77 -11.15
CA ILE A 245 7.42 17.83 -10.93
C ILE A 245 8.36 17.88 -12.14
N PRO A 246 8.47 19.02 -12.85
CA PRO A 246 9.43 19.18 -13.92
C PRO A 246 10.87 19.11 -13.36
N GLY A 247 11.76 18.50 -14.11
CA GLY A 247 13.18 18.38 -13.73
C GLY A 247 14.11 18.79 -14.86
N SER A 248 15.40 18.46 -14.71
CA SER A 248 16.40 18.69 -15.76
C SER A 248 16.09 17.85 -17.00
N ILE A 249 16.20 18.46 -18.16
CA ILE A 249 16.12 17.76 -19.45
C ILE A 249 17.47 17.17 -19.89
N LEU A 250 18.55 17.43 -19.11
CA LEU A 250 19.89 17.07 -19.50
C LEU A 250 20.40 15.76 -18.94
N ASP A 251 19.80 15.25 -17.85
CA ASP A 251 20.28 14.06 -17.12
C ASP A 251 19.38 12.81 -17.27
N GLY A 252 18.25 12.95 -17.97
CA GLY A 252 17.28 11.86 -18.20
C GLY A 252 16.59 11.33 -16.95
N LYS A 253 16.79 11.97 -15.78
CA LYS A 253 16.20 11.50 -14.52
C LYS A 253 14.71 11.84 -14.39
N SER A 254 14.26 12.86 -15.13
CA SER A 254 12.88 13.36 -15.09
C SER A 254 12.10 13.14 -16.39
N ASP A 255 12.62 12.33 -17.32
CA ASP A 255 11.96 12.08 -18.60
C ASP A 255 10.54 11.52 -18.44
N GLY A 256 10.31 10.66 -17.43
CA GLY A 256 8.98 10.16 -17.10
C GLY A 256 8.06 11.24 -16.56
N CYS A 257 8.57 12.20 -15.77
CA CYS A 257 7.78 13.35 -15.33
C CYS A 257 7.42 14.25 -16.50
N HIS A 258 8.36 14.50 -17.42
CA HIS A 258 8.11 15.30 -18.62
C HIS A 258 7.05 14.65 -19.52
N HIS A 259 7.11 13.33 -19.67
CA HIS A 259 6.10 12.57 -20.41
C HIS A 259 4.70 12.74 -19.77
N LEU A 260 4.58 12.57 -18.45
CA LEU A 260 3.31 12.79 -17.74
C LEU A 260 2.77 14.21 -17.95
N ILE A 261 3.64 15.24 -17.90
CA ILE A 261 3.25 16.64 -18.16
C ILE A 261 2.71 16.79 -19.60
N GLN A 262 3.33 16.15 -20.58
CA GLN A 262 2.87 16.18 -21.97
C GLN A 262 1.51 15.45 -22.14
N GLU A 263 1.22 14.47 -21.29
CA GLU A 263 -0.06 13.74 -21.26
C GLU A 263 -1.14 14.46 -20.43
N GLY A 264 -0.81 15.58 -19.77
CA GLY A 264 -1.79 16.42 -19.06
C GLY A 264 -1.75 16.39 -17.53
N ALA A 265 -0.64 15.86 -16.95
CA ALA A 265 -0.43 15.88 -15.50
C ALA A 265 0.01 17.25 -14.98
#